data_09ffbe19e1f0fd8fb52b63e71085cedf
#
_entry.id   09ffbe19e1f0fd8fb52b63e71085cedf
#
_cell.length_a   1.000
_cell.length_b   1.000
_cell.length_c   1.000
_cell.angle_alpha   90.00
_cell.angle_beta   90.00
_cell.angle_gamma   90.00
#
_symmetry.space_group_name_H-M   'P 1'
#
loop_
_entity.id
_entity.type
_entity.pdbx_description
1 polymer ?
#
loop_
_entity_poly.entity_id
_entity_poly.type
_entity_poly.pdbx_seq_one_letter_code
_entity_poly.pdbx_strand_id
1 'polypeptide(L)'
;MQYMIKAGVLYKHEPQCALARIKSALIGPQRKIFSIAGELLSTADVRYLDESKASSGDVRNREYILTNNGNQLICSARPGYADGDDPNVVGWPICRMPSVDHANIVVNGEEFLLTMHNSQNYSLINAHNSEVLRIMHKGIAGGWTVEDFCGFVPEIICGIFIFCRYIEQENEFLIV
;
A
#
# COMPACT_ATOMS: atom_id res chain seq x y z
N MET A 1 9.51 16.30 0.75
CA MET A 1 10.58 15.72 1.62
C MET A 1 11.05 14.41 1.03
N GLN A 2 12.30 13.97 1.33
CA GLN A 2 12.80 12.69 0.83
C GLN A 2 13.05 11.71 1.97
N TYR A 3 12.63 10.47 1.76
CA TYR A 3 12.79 9.38 2.69
C TYR A 3 13.35 8.13 1.97
N MET A 4 13.78 7.17 2.75
CA MET A 4 14.19 5.84 2.30
C MET A 4 13.56 4.78 3.19
N ILE A 5 13.01 3.72 2.57
CA ILE A 5 12.57 2.51 3.28
C ILE A 5 13.56 1.39 2.96
N LYS A 6 14.23 0.86 3.98
CA LYS A 6 15.17 -0.26 3.84
C LYS A 6 15.04 -1.20 5.04
N ALA A 7 14.97 -2.51 4.77
CA ALA A 7 14.81 -3.55 5.79
C ALA A 7 13.66 -3.26 6.78
N GLY A 8 12.54 -2.73 6.28
CA GLY A 8 11.37 -2.38 7.08
C GLY A 8 11.52 -1.14 7.96
N VAL A 9 12.55 -0.33 7.76
CA VAL A 9 12.75 0.91 8.51
C VAL A 9 12.61 2.11 7.56
N LEU A 10 11.79 3.09 7.96
CA LEU A 10 11.68 4.39 7.31
C LEU A 10 12.73 5.33 7.87
N TYR A 11 13.55 5.89 6.99
CA TYR A 11 14.57 6.90 7.30
C TYR A 11 14.23 8.21 6.61
N LYS A 12 14.43 9.33 7.29
CA LYS A 12 14.55 10.63 6.64
C LYS A 12 15.90 10.70 5.94
N HIS A 13 15.93 11.26 4.73
CA HIS A 13 17.17 11.24 3.93
C HIS A 13 18.20 12.24 4.48
N GLU A 14 17.77 13.47 4.81
CA GLU A 14 18.63 14.53 5.32
C GLU A 14 17.96 15.29 6.48
N PRO A 15 18.58 15.33 7.69
CA PRO A 15 19.67 14.45 8.14
C PRO A 15 19.21 13.00 8.23
N GLN A 16 20.09 12.06 7.95
CA GLN A 16 19.72 10.64 7.97
C GLN A 16 19.36 10.23 9.40
N CYS A 17 18.08 9.99 9.65
CA CYS A 17 17.58 9.49 10.91
C CYS A 17 16.43 8.49 10.67
N ALA A 18 16.37 7.45 11.49
CA ALA A 18 15.27 6.51 11.49
C ALA A 18 14.04 7.17 12.13
N LEU A 19 12.86 6.97 11.53
CA LEU A 19 11.60 7.56 11.97
C LEU A 19 10.60 6.51 12.46
N ALA A 20 10.48 5.40 11.74
CA ALA A 20 9.52 4.35 12.04
C ALA A 20 10.05 2.99 11.58
N ARG A 21 9.47 1.92 12.14
CA ARG A 21 9.81 0.53 11.80
C ARG A 21 8.55 -0.27 11.51
N ILE A 22 8.53 -0.93 10.36
CA ILE A 22 7.47 -1.86 9.95
C ILE A 22 7.87 -3.27 10.38
N LYS A 23 6.94 -3.98 11.03
CA LYS A 23 7.09 -5.40 11.39
C LYS A 23 5.91 -6.19 10.82
N SER A 24 6.21 -7.32 10.18
CA SER A 24 5.20 -8.28 9.72
C SER A 24 4.69 -9.11 10.90
N ALA A 25 3.41 -9.47 10.91
CA ALA A 25 2.92 -10.54 11.74
C ALA A 25 3.53 -11.88 11.30
N LEU A 26 3.53 -12.88 12.17
CA LEU A 26 4.00 -14.23 11.84
C LEU A 26 3.08 -14.92 10.83
N ILE A 27 1.79 -14.62 10.88
CA ILE A 27 0.75 -15.19 10.00
C ILE A 27 -0.17 -14.06 9.54
N GLY A 28 -0.59 -14.12 8.27
CA GLY A 28 -1.56 -13.18 7.68
C GLY A 28 -0.96 -11.87 7.16
N PRO A 29 -1.83 -11.00 6.64
CA PRO A 29 -1.41 -9.76 5.98
C PRO A 29 -1.02 -8.66 6.94
N GLN A 30 -1.35 -8.78 8.23
CA GLN A 30 -1.17 -7.71 9.21
C GLN A 30 0.27 -7.23 9.30
N ARG A 31 0.45 -5.91 9.33
CA ARG A 31 1.73 -5.22 9.52
C ARG A 31 1.58 -4.18 10.64
N LYS A 32 2.56 -4.09 11.52
CA LYS A 32 2.58 -3.11 12.62
C LYS A 32 3.68 -2.09 12.38
N ILE A 33 3.37 -0.84 12.62
CA ILE A 33 4.28 0.29 12.49
C ILE A 33 4.60 0.80 13.90
N PHE A 34 5.88 0.83 14.21
CA PHE A 34 6.40 1.27 15.51
C PHE A 34 7.23 2.53 15.37
N SER A 35 7.22 3.37 16.37
CA SER A 35 8.23 4.42 16.56
C SER A 35 9.61 3.78 16.75
N ILE A 36 10.68 4.58 16.67
CA ILE A 36 12.03 4.09 16.97
C ILE A 36 12.19 3.76 18.44
N ALA A 37 11.42 4.41 19.33
CA ALA A 37 11.36 4.09 20.75
C ALA A 37 10.63 2.74 21.05
N GLY A 38 9.99 2.14 20.03
CA GLY A 38 9.28 0.86 20.17
C GLY A 38 7.80 0.98 20.48
N GLU A 39 7.23 2.18 20.46
CA GLU A 39 5.81 2.41 20.67
C GLU A 39 5.03 2.04 19.40
N LEU A 40 3.89 1.36 19.54
CA LEU A 40 2.99 1.07 18.42
C LEU A 40 2.33 2.37 17.96
N LEU A 41 2.57 2.76 16.70
CA LEU A 41 1.95 3.92 16.07
C LEU A 41 0.66 3.55 15.36
N SER A 42 0.71 2.49 14.54
CA SER A 42 -0.42 2.06 13.72
C SER A 42 -0.31 0.61 13.30
N THR A 43 -1.43 0.05 12.84
CA THR A 43 -1.53 -1.31 12.31
C THR A 43 -2.19 -1.26 10.94
N ALA A 44 -1.55 -1.85 9.94
CA ALA A 44 -2.11 -2.08 8.63
C ALA A 44 -2.63 -3.51 8.52
N ASP A 45 -3.78 -3.68 7.87
CA ASP A 45 -4.41 -4.98 7.66
C ASP A 45 -5.25 -5.00 6.38
N VAL A 46 -5.75 -6.18 6.01
CA VAL A 46 -6.70 -6.38 4.90
C VAL A 46 -8.00 -6.88 5.49
N ARG A 47 -9.11 -6.22 5.18
CA ARG A 47 -10.45 -6.69 5.53
C ARG A 47 -11.28 -6.97 4.28
N TYR A 48 -12.28 -7.84 4.41
CA TYR A 48 -13.26 -8.10 3.37
C TYR A 48 -14.47 -7.18 3.58
N LEU A 49 -14.99 -6.63 2.48
CA LEU A 49 -16.21 -5.82 2.49
C LEU A 49 -17.46 -6.70 2.67
N ASP A 50 -17.39 -7.91 2.11
CA ASP A 50 -18.42 -8.96 2.25
C ASP A 50 -17.71 -10.28 2.62
N GLU A 51 -17.82 -10.67 3.89
CA GLU A 51 -17.22 -11.90 4.42
C GLU A 51 -17.72 -13.17 3.71
N SER A 52 -18.96 -13.17 3.21
CA SER A 52 -19.52 -14.30 2.47
C SER A 52 -18.79 -14.55 1.15
N LYS A 53 -18.10 -13.55 0.62
CA LYS A 53 -17.31 -13.57 -0.62
C LYS A 53 -15.80 -13.58 -0.38
N ALA A 54 -15.35 -13.80 0.85
CA ALA A 54 -13.91 -13.80 1.17
C ALA A 54 -13.11 -14.80 0.33
N SER A 55 -13.72 -15.95 -0.04
CA SER A 55 -13.11 -16.98 -0.86
C SER A 55 -13.16 -16.71 -2.37
N SER A 56 -13.84 -15.66 -2.83
CA SER A 56 -14.03 -15.39 -4.28
C SER A 56 -12.74 -14.99 -5.00
N GLY A 57 -11.72 -14.53 -4.28
CA GLY A 57 -10.49 -13.98 -4.87
C GLY A 57 -10.68 -12.60 -5.50
N ASP A 58 -11.89 -12.03 -5.53
CA ASP A 58 -12.15 -10.71 -6.10
C ASP A 58 -11.51 -9.62 -5.25
N VAL A 59 -10.53 -8.91 -5.80
CA VAL A 59 -9.80 -7.85 -5.08
C VAL A 59 -10.71 -6.70 -4.69
N ARG A 60 -11.80 -6.43 -5.43
CA ARG A 60 -12.79 -5.38 -5.10
C ARG A 60 -13.57 -5.68 -3.83
N ASN A 61 -13.55 -6.93 -3.35
CA ASN A 61 -14.09 -7.31 -2.04
C ASN A 61 -13.11 -7.04 -0.89
N ARG A 62 -11.92 -6.50 -1.18
CA ARG A 62 -10.89 -6.20 -0.19
C ARG A 62 -10.79 -4.71 0.05
N GLU A 63 -10.45 -4.38 1.28
CA GLU A 63 -10.07 -3.04 1.67
C GLU A 63 -8.83 -3.12 2.54
N TYR A 64 -7.77 -2.42 2.15
CA TYR A 64 -6.58 -2.25 2.97
C TYR A 64 -6.86 -1.14 3.97
N ILE A 65 -6.57 -1.37 5.22
CA ILE A 65 -6.84 -0.42 6.30
C ILE A 65 -5.58 -0.12 7.11
N LEU A 66 -5.48 1.12 7.58
CA LEU A 66 -4.48 1.56 8.55
C LEU A 66 -5.22 2.18 9.73
N THR A 67 -5.04 1.60 10.91
CA THR A 67 -5.59 2.10 12.16
C THR A 67 -4.49 2.60 13.08
N ASN A 68 -4.76 3.67 13.85
CA ASN A 68 -3.84 4.13 14.89
C ASN A 68 -3.86 3.17 16.11
N ASN A 69 -3.03 3.44 17.11
CA ASN A 69 -2.96 2.63 18.33
C ASN A 69 -4.28 2.61 19.15
N GLY A 70 -5.20 3.57 18.91
CA GLY A 70 -6.55 3.61 19.46
C GLY A 70 -7.60 2.88 18.60
N ASN A 71 -7.18 2.09 17.58
CA ASN A 71 -8.05 1.40 16.61
C ASN A 71 -8.94 2.33 15.76
N GLN A 72 -8.60 3.62 15.66
CA GLN A 72 -9.31 4.52 14.76
C GLN A 72 -8.73 4.39 13.34
N LEU A 73 -9.60 4.31 12.34
CA LEU A 73 -9.20 4.28 10.93
C LEU A 73 -8.62 5.65 10.52
N ILE A 74 -7.37 5.66 10.06
CA ILE A 74 -6.67 6.86 9.61
C ILE A 74 -6.37 6.85 8.12
N CYS A 75 -6.33 5.66 7.51
CA CYS A 75 -6.17 5.50 6.07
C CYS A 75 -6.85 4.21 5.62
N SER A 76 -7.50 4.24 4.46
CA SER A 76 -8.00 3.03 3.80
C SER A 76 -7.73 3.08 2.31
N ALA A 77 -7.67 1.90 1.67
CA ALA A 77 -7.44 1.78 0.23
C ALA A 77 -8.29 0.65 -0.36
N ARG A 78 -8.94 0.92 -1.48
CA ARG A 78 -9.70 -0.08 -2.26
C ARG A 78 -8.95 -0.38 -3.54
N PRO A 79 -8.39 -1.60 -3.69
CA PRO A 79 -7.69 -2.00 -4.90
C PRO A 79 -8.66 -2.17 -6.06
N GLY A 80 -8.16 -1.96 -7.28
CA GLY A 80 -8.88 -2.13 -8.53
C GLY A 80 -8.08 -2.86 -9.57
N TYR A 81 -8.78 -3.52 -10.48
CA TYR A 81 -8.15 -4.19 -11.62
C TYR A 81 -7.68 -3.18 -12.67
N ALA A 82 -6.59 -3.50 -13.35
CA ALA A 82 -6.12 -2.77 -14.50
C ALA A 82 -7.18 -2.70 -15.61
N ASP A 83 -7.13 -1.65 -16.43
CA ASP A 83 -8.07 -1.46 -17.53
C ASP A 83 -8.11 -2.70 -18.45
N GLY A 84 -9.32 -3.23 -18.68
CA GLY A 84 -9.55 -4.44 -19.47
C GLY A 84 -9.26 -5.75 -18.72
N ASP A 85 -8.87 -5.71 -17.46
CA ASP A 85 -8.52 -6.87 -16.65
C ASP A 85 -9.61 -7.24 -15.60
N ASP A 86 -10.89 -6.95 -15.89
CA ASP A 86 -12.00 -7.32 -15.00
C ASP A 86 -12.44 -8.78 -15.24
N PRO A 87 -12.25 -9.69 -14.27
CA PRO A 87 -12.63 -11.10 -14.38
C PRO A 87 -14.15 -11.34 -14.41
N ASN A 88 -14.96 -10.31 -14.12
CA ASN A 88 -16.41 -10.41 -14.17
C ASN A 88 -16.99 -10.02 -15.54
N VAL A 89 -16.15 -9.62 -16.49
CA VAL A 89 -16.58 -9.37 -17.87
C VAL A 89 -16.86 -10.70 -18.57
N VAL A 90 -18.03 -10.80 -19.24
CA VAL A 90 -18.41 -11.98 -20.02
C VAL A 90 -17.35 -12.28 -21.08
N GLY A 91 -16.83 -13.51 -21.09
CA GLY A 91 -15.78 -13.95 -22.01
C GLY A 91 -14.35 -13.79 -21.46
N TRP A 92 -14.18 -13.41 -20.19
CA TRP A 92 -12.87 -13.42 -19.54
C TRP A 92 -12.24 -14.81 -19.59
N PRO A 93 -10.97 -14.96 -20.02
CA PRO A 93 -10.31 -16.27 -20.11
C PRO A 93 -10.10 -16.86 -18.72
N ILE A 94 -10.58 -18.08 -18.47
CA ILE A 94 -10.49 -18.79 -17.18
C ILE A 94 -9.02 -18.97 -16.72
N CYS A 95 -8.10 -19.05 -17.68
CA CYS A 95 -6.66 -19.25 -17.40
C CYS A 95 -5.89 -17.93 -17.19
N ARG A 96 -6.55 -16.77 -17.32
CA ARG A 96 -5.93 -15.46 -17.11
C ARG A 96 -6.28 -14.94 -15.73
N MET A 97 -5.26 -14.57 -14.97
CA MET A 97 -5.46 -13.81 -13.71
C MET A 97 -5.50 -12.31 -14.02
N PRO A 98 -6.47 -11.57 -13.46
CA PRO A 98 -6.51 -10.13 -13.66
C PRO A 98 -5.40 -9.45 -12.87
N SER A 99 -4.76 -8.44 -13.44
CA SER A 99 -3.77 -7.63 -12.75
C SER A 99 -4.42 -6.51 -11.95
N VAL A 100 -3.83 -6.19 -10.81
CA VAL A 100 -4.20 -5.08 -9.92
C VAL A 100 -3.13 -4.02 -10.05
N ASP A 101 -3.46 -2.82 -10.50
CA ASP A 101 -2.49 -1.76 -10.77
C ASP A 101 -2.77 -0.45 -10.04
N HIS A 102 -3.90 -0.36 -9.33
CA HIS A 102 -4.25 0.86 -8.61
C HIS A 102 -5.06 0.57 -7.34
N ALA A 103 -5.17 1.59 -6.49
CA ALA A 103 -6.10 1.64 -5.37
C ALA A 103 -6.60 3.06 -5.12
N ASN A 104 -7.89 3.20 -4.85
CA ASN A 104 -8.46 4.45 -4.34
C ASN A 104 -8.18 4.54 -2.85
N ILE A 105 -7.39 5.54 -2.44
CA ILE A 105 -6.97 5.74 -1.05
C ILE A 105 -7.73 6.91 -0.43
N VAL A 106 -8.12 6.74 0.83
CA VAL A 106 -8.64 7.83 1.67
C VAL A 106 -7.69 8.01 2.86
N VAL A 107 -7.11 9.19 3.02
CA VAL A 107 -6.27 9.57 4.16
C VAL A 107 -6.93 10.72 4.89
N ASN A 108 -7.32 10.52 6.14
CA ASN A 108 -7.98 11.55 6.96
C ASN A 108 -9.18 12.23 6.27
N GLY A 109 -9.91 11.50 5.41
CA GLY A 109 -11.06 12.02 4.66
C GLY A 109 -10.74 12.64 3.31
N GLU A 110 -9.48 12.76 2.93
CA GLU A 110 -9.06 13.20 1.59
C GLU A 110 -8.84 12.01 0.66
N GLU A 111 -9.27 12.12 -0.60
CA GLU A 111 -9.21 11.07 -1.60
C GLU A 111 -7.96 11.21 -2.49
N PHE A 112 -7.34 10.07 -2.77
CA PHE A 112 -6.15 9.94 -3.61
C PHE A 112 -6.25 8.68 -4.48
N LEU A 113 -5.55 8.69 -5.62
CA LEU A 113 -5.35 7.51 -6.47
C LEU A 113 -3.90 7.05 -6.34
N LEU A 114 -3.70 5.84 -5.83
CA LEU A 114 -2.41 5.13 -5.88
C LEU A 114 -2.34 4.35 -7.18
N THR A 115 -1.31 4.59 -7.97
CA THR A 115 -1.07 3.89 -9.25
C THR A 115 0.26 3.16 -9.21
N MET A 116 0.26 1.89 -9.61
CA MET A 116 1.43 1.06 -9.82
C MET A 116 1.90 1.22 -11.28
N HIS A 117 3.10 1.76 -11.50
CA HIS A 117 3.67 1.93 -12.85
C HIS A 117 4.39 0.68 -13.34
N ASN A 118 4.95 -0.07 -12.40
CA ASN A 118 5.52 -1.40 -12.59
C ASN A 118 5.54 -2.07 -11.21
N SER A 119 5.93 -3.33 -11.14
CA SER A 119 5.88 -4.12 -9.89
C SER A 119 6.54 -3.50 -8.65
N GLN A 120 7.23 -2.37 -8.78
CA GLN A 120 8.03 -1.78 -7.69
C GLN A 120 7.99 -0.25 -7.62
N ASN A 121 7.29 0.42 -8.53
CA ASN A 121 7.23 1.89 -8.56
C ASN A 121 5.79 2.37 -8.55
N TYR A 122 5.51 3.36 -7.69
CA TYR A 122 4.16 3.85 -7.42
C TYR A 122 4.12 5.37 -7.35
N SER A 123 2.98 5.95 -7.71
CA SER A 123 2.65 7.35 -7.44
C SER A 123 1.30 7.46 -6.74
N LEU A 124 1.17 8.44 -5.87
CA LEU A 124 -0.07 8.86 -5.26
C LEU A 124 -0.48 10.22 -5.82
N ILE A 125 -1.68 10.31 -6.37
CA ILE A 125 -2.19 11.49 -7.06
C ILE A 125 -3.43 11.99 -6.31
N ASN A 126 -3.53 13.29 -6.07
CA ASN A 126 -4.70 13.90 -5.45
C ASN A 126 -5.82 14.18 -6.47
N ALA A 127 -6.98 14.67 -5.99
CA ALA A 127 -8.14 15.01 -6.81
C ALA A 127 -7.86 16.10 -7.87
N HIS A 128 -6.78 16.89 -7.73
CA HIS A 128 -6.33 17.90 -8.69
C HIS A 128 -5.33 17.35 -9.73
N ASN A 129 -5.18 16.03 -9.80
CA ASN A 129 -4.22 15.34 -10.67
C ASN A 129 -2.76 15.74 -10.40
N SER A 130 -2.45 16.12 -9.17
CA SER A 130 -1.09 16.45 -8.73
C SER A 130 -0.50 15.28 -7.96
N GLU A 131 0.75 14.92 -8.30
CA GLU A 131 1.48 13.88 -7.58
C GLU A 131 1.88 14.40 -6.19
N VAL A 132 1.45 13.68 -5.15
CA VAL A 132 1.68 14.04 -3.74
C VAL A 132 2.66 13.11 -3.04
N LEU A 133 2.86 11.92 -3.57
CA LEU A 133 3.86 10.96 -3.09
C LEU A 133 4.36 10.10 -4.27
N ARG A 134 5.65 9.80 -4.27
CA ARG A 134 6.27 8.85 -5.22
C ARG A 134 7.12 7.84 -4.46
N ILE A 135 6.97 6.56 -4.80
CA ILE A 135 7.74 5.46 -4.22
C ILE A 135 8.46 4.73 -5.34
N MET A 136 9.79 4.64 -5.26
CA MET A 136 10.63 4.03 -6.29
C MET A 136 11.59 3.03 -5.69
N HIS A 137 11.68 1.85 -6.29
CA HIS A 137 12.66 0.83 -5.89
C HIS A 137 14.07 1.18 -6.37
N LYS A 138 15.06 0.96 -5.50
CA LYS A 138 16.48 1.28 -5.79
C LYS A 138 17.22 0.17 -6.54
N GLY A 139 16.52 -0.77 -7.16
CA GLY A 139 17.17 -1.87 -7.91
C GLY A 139 18.10 -2.70 -7.02
N ILE A 140 19.31 -3.02 -7.51
CA ILE A 140 20.29 -3.89 -6.84
C ILE A 140 20.74 -3.34 -5.46
N ALA A 141 20.73 -2.01 -5.27
CA ALA A 141 21.06 -1.42 -3.96
C ALA A 141 20.05 -1.74 -2.85
N GLY A 142 18.87 -2.21 -3.25
CA GLY A 142 17.76 -2.59 -2.37
C GLY A 142 17.12 -1.42 -1.63
N GLY A 143 15.87 -1.61 -1.23
CA GLY A 143 15.06 -0.58 -0.58
C GLY A 143 14.35 0.35 -1.58
N TRP A 144 13.62 1.31 -1.02
CA TRP A 144 12.80 2.25 -1.79
C TRP A 144 13.13 3.68 -1.38
N THR A 145 13.16 4.58 -2.35
CA THR A 145 13.08 6.02 -2.12
C THR A 145 11.62 6.43 -2.07
N VAL A 146 11.31 7.37 -1.18
CA VAL A 146 9.98 7.98 -1.07
C VAL A 146 10.16 9.49 -1.18
N GLU A 147 9.51 10.09 -2.17
CA GLU A 147 9.41 11.53 -2.34
C GLU A 147 8.02 11.96 -1.90
N ASP A 148 7.94 12.75 -0.85
CA ASP A 148 6.69 13.24 -0.27
C ASP A 148 6.60 14.75 -0.52
N PHE A 149 5.55 15.16 -1.24
CA PHE A 149 5.33 16.55 -1.66
C PHE A 149 4.28 17.26 -0.82
N CYS A 150 3.51 16.54 0.02
CA CYS A 150 2.46 17.14 0.86
C CYS A 150 2.72 17.07 2.37
N GLY A 151 3.77 16.36 2.82
CA GLY A 151 4.18 16.36 4.22
C GLY A 151 3.42 15.33 5.07
N PHE A 152 3.20 14.12 4.55
CA PHE A 152 2.60 13.04 5.33
C PHE A 152 3.44 12.67 6.55
N VAL A 153 2.76 12.33 7.65
CA VAL A 153 3.41 11.79 8.83
C VAL A 153 4.00 10.39 8.57
N PRO A 154 5.06 9.99 9.29
CA PRO A 154 5.78 8.73 9.03
C PRO A 154 4.90 7.49 8.99
N GLU A 155 3.88 7.38 9.84
CA GLU A 155 2.96 6.24 9.87
C GLU A 155 2.08 6.15 8.62
N ILE A 156 1.68 7.28 8.03
CA ILE A 156 0.92 7.31 6.76
C ILE A 156 1.83 6.88 5.60
N ILE A 157 3.08 7.38 5.54
CA ILE A 157 4.05 6.95 4.52
C ILE A 157 4.29 5.44 4.61
N CYS A 158 4.48 4.90 5.81
CA CYS A 158 4.63 3.46 6.02
C CYS A 158 3.36 2.69 5.62
N GLY A 159 2.17 3.21 5.94
CA GLY A 159 0.88 2.62 5.59
C GLY A 159 0.68 2.53 4.08
N ILE A 160 0.90 3.63 3.35
CA ILE A 160 0.83 3.66 1.88
C ILE A 160 1.85 2.69 1.26
N PHE A 161 3.08 2.64 1.78
CA PHE A 161 4.08 1.68 1.34
C PHE A 161 3.62 0.22 1.56
N ILE A 162 2.98 -0.09 2.70
CA ILE A 162 2.41 -1.42 2.95
C ILE A 162 1.30 -1.73 1.95
N PHE A 163 0.44 -0.76 1.60
CA PHE A 163 -0.61 -0.95 0.60
C PHE A 163 -0.03 -1.23 -0.79
N CYS A 164 1.09 -0.58 -1.17
CA CYS A 164 1.84 -0.93 -2.37
C CYS A 164 2.26 -2.42 -2.35
N ARG A 165 2.76 -2.91 -1.20
CA ARG A 165 3.15 -4.31 -1.05
C ARG A 165 1.95 -5.27 -1.11
N TYR A 166 0.76 -4.86 -0.65
CA TYR A 166 -0.45 -5.65 -0.82
C TYR A 166 -0.86 -5.74 -2.30
N ILE A 167 -0.80 -4.62 -3.06
CA ILE A 167 -1.05 -4.64 -4.51
C ILE A 167 -0.08 -5.60 -5.23
N GLU A 168 1.21 -5.58 -4.89
CA GLU A 168 2.18 -6.52 -5.45
C GLU A 168 1.80 -7.98 -5.15
N GLN A 169 1.38 -8.28 -3.92
CA GLN A 169 0.98 -9.63 -3.52
C GLN A 169 -0.25 -10.13 -4.28
N GLU A 170 -1.20 -9.24 -4.64
CA GLU A 170 -2.32 -9.62 -5.51
C GLU A 170 -1.86 -10.12 -6.88
N ASN A 171 -0.72 -9.63 -7.36
CA ASN A 171 -0.14 -9.99 -8.66
C ASN A 171 0.88 -11.14 -8.58
N GLU A 172 1.39 -11.52 -7.39
CA GLU A 172 2.42 -12.57 -7.23
C GLU A 172 1.92 -13.98 -7.59
N PHE A 173 0.62 -14.24 -7.49
CA PHE A 173 0.02 -15.53 -7.89
C PHE A 173 -0.03 -15.73 -9.41
N LEU A 174 0.46 -14.77 -10.21
CA LEU A 174 0.53 -14.86 -11.68
C LEU A 174 1.72 -15.66 -12.19
N ILE A 175 2.64 -16.10 -11.30
CA ILE A 175 3.86 -16.81 -11.69
C ILE A 175 3.79 -18.25 -11.14
N VAL A 176 3.03 -19.10 -11.81
CA VAL A 176 3.15 -20.57 -11.70
C VAL A 176 3.23 -21.15 -13.10
#